data_7d1c125e2fb154448fdedaaf647c8bd6
#
_entry.id   7d1c125e2fb154448fdedaaf647c8bd6
#
_cell.length_a   1.000
_cell.length_b   1.000
_cell.length_c   1.000
_cell.angle_alpha   90.00
_cell.angle_beta   90.00
_cell.angle_gamma   90.00
#
_symmetry.space_group_name_H-M   'P 1'
#
loop_
_entity.id
_entity.type
_entity.pdbx_description
1 polymer ?
#
loop_
_entity_poly.entity_id
_entity_poly.type
_entity_poly.pdbx_seq_one_letter_code
_entity_poly.pdbx_strand_id
1 'polypeptide(L)'
;MTAPFVIANLSFDARFFLQRLASAPAVWVQVAATRGSVPRETGAWMAVFADGLIGTVGGGKLEFDAIKQARALLLAGGDLPAPWLVRFALGPSLGQCCGGVVDLRFEPVTFLDVTALQTRLAQQLTPVAIFGSGHVGRALVRVLGTLPFAVSWMDSREGSDPAQELQFAAQPLDSLPVVCEHSDPVHAAVPHLPAQSRVLIMSFSHAEDFDIVAACLSRQRTQGDLPFIGLIGSRTKWASFRQRLQARGFSEAELAHITCPIGMAGIVGKAPEVIAVAVAAQLLLLA
;
A
#
# COMPACT_ATOMS: atom_id res chain seq x y z
N MET A 1 6.02 -23.73 -12.41
CA MET A 1 5.06 -22.75 -12.98
C MET A 1 4.75 -21.78 -11.85
N THR A 2 5.40 -20.62 -11.85
CA THR A 2 5.12 -19.53 -10.91
C THR A 2 3.71 -19.02 -11.17
N ALA A 3 2.87 -18.99 -10.14
CA ALA A 3 1.54 -18.38 -10.22
C ALA A 3 1.68 -16.92 -10.67
N PRO A 4 0.80 -16.41 -11.55
CA PRO A 4 0.85 -15.01 -11.95
C PRO A 4 0.67 -14.13 -10.70
N PHE A 5 1.46 -13.06 -10.59
CA PHE A 5 1.32 -12.06 -9.53
C PHE A 5 -0.13 -11.56 -9.48
N VAL A 6 -0.84 -11.95 -8.43
CA VAL A 6 -2.20 -11.43 -8.20
C VAL A 6 -2.05 -10.05 -7.59
N ILE A 7 -2.29 -9.02 -8.39
CA ILE A 7 -2.31 -7.64 -7.90
C ILE A 7 -3.43 -7.52 -6.87
N ALA A 8 -3.05 -7.28 -5.63
CA ALA A 8 -4.02 -6.97 -4.59
C ALA A 8 -4.66 -5.60 -4.92
N ASN A 9 -5.98 -5.59 -5.08
CA ASN A 9 -6.75 -4.40 -5.45
C ASN A 9 -7.51 -3.78 -4.26
N LEU A 10 -7.18 -4.17 -3.04
CA LEU A 10 -7.78 -3.68 -1.80
C LEU A 10 -6.72 -3.04 -0.92
N SER A 11 -7.01 -1.82 -0.42
CA SER A 11 -6.17 -1.17 0.58
C SER A 11 -6.13 -1.99 1.89
N PHE A 12 -5.18 -1.66 2.77
CA PHE A 12 -5.08 -2.26 4.10
C PHE A 12 -6.41 -2.17 4.86
N ASP A 13 -6.98 -0.95 4.96
CA ASP A 13 -8.25 -0.74 5.69
C ASP A 13 -9.39 -1.56 5.09
N ALA A 14 -9.47 -1.66 3.76
CA ALA A 14 -10.50 -2.44 3.09
C ALA A 14 -10.39 -3.93 3.39
N ARG A 15 -9.17 -4.49 3.37
CA ARG A 15 -8.92 -5.91 3.72
C ARG A 15 -9.28 -6.18 5.16
N PHE A 16 -8.81 -5.34 6.08
CA PHE A 16 -9.07 -5.49 7.51
C PHE A 16 -10.57 -5.36 7.82
N PHE A 17 -11.28 -4.44 7.14
CA PHE A 17 -12.73 -4.30 7.24
C PHE A 17 -13.45 -5.58 6.81
N LEU A 18 -13.16 -6.09 5.61
CA LEU A 18 -13.82 -7.30 5.09
C LEU A 18 -13.54 -8.53 5.94
N GLN A 19 -12.31 -8.67 6.45
CA GLN A 19 -11.94 -9.75 7.38
C GLN A 19 -12.76 -9.67 8.67
N ARG A 20 -12.88 -8.48 9.24
CA ARG A 20 -13.64 -8.28 10.49
C ARG A 20 -15.16 -8.43 10.28
N LEU A 21 -15.66 -8.03 9.12
CA LEU A 21 -17.08 -8.16 8.75
C LEU A 21 -17.54 -9.62 8.71
N ALA A 22 -16.62 -10.57 8.48
CA ALA A 22 -16.93 -12.00 8.54
C ALA A 22 -17.40 -12.47 9.93
N SER A 23 -17.03 -11.76 10.99
CA SER A 23 -17.34 -12.12 12.39
C SER A 23 -18.28 -11.15 13.11
N ALA A 24 -18.45 -9.92 12.62
CA ALA A 24 -19.25 -8.91 13.28
C ALA A 24 -19.92 -7.95 12.27
N PRO A 25 -21.20 -7.57 12.45
CA PRO A 25 -21.85 -6.59 11.61
C PRO A 25 -21.27 -5.20 11.83
N ALA A 26 -21.39 -4.34 10.83
CA ALA A 26 -20.93 -2.96 10.87
C ALA A 26 -21.91 -2.01 10.19
N VAL A 27 -21.76 -0.72 10.43
CA VAL A 27 -22.32 0.33 9.58
C VAL A 27 -21.18 0.91 8.74
N TRP A 28 -21.25 0.75 7.43
CA TRP A 28 -20.35 1.39 6.49
C TRP A 28 -20.80 2.81 6.22
N VAL A 29 -19.97 3.78 6.57
CA VAL A 29 -20.24 5.22 6.42
C VAL A 29 -19.33 5.75 5.34
N GLN A 30 -19.90 6.34 4.29
CA GLN A 30 -19.15 6.84 3.14
C GLN A 30 -19.48 8.32 2.88
N VAL A 31 -18.48 9.11 2.51
CA VAL A 31 -18.68 10.46 1.96
C VAL A 31 -19.31 10.33 0.58
N ALA A 32 -20.61 10.62 0.50
CA ALA A 32 -21.40 10.51 -0.72
C ALA A 32 -21.27 11.75 -1.60
N ALA A 33 -21.21 12.95 -0.97
CA ALA A 33 -21.01 14.21 -1.67
C ALA A 33 -20.37 15.25 -0.75
N THR A 34 -19.68 16.22 -1.35
CA THR A 34 -19.02 17.30 -0.63
C THR A 34 -19.25 18.65 -1.33
N ARG A 35 -19.23 19.73 -0.54
CA ARG A 35 -19.33 21.08 -1.05
C ARG A 35 -18.50 22.02 -0.19
N GLY A 36 -17.65 22.86 -0.81
CA GLY A 36 -16.74 23.75 -0.10
C GLY A 36 -15.52 23.05 0.50
N SER A 37 -14.90 23.65 1.53
CA SER A 37 -13.74 23.07 2.22
C SER A 37 -14.17 21.95 3.16
N VAL A 38 -13.69 20.74 2.93
CA VAL A 38 -14.05 19.51 3.64
C VAL A 38 -12.79 18.72 4.03
N PRO A 39 -12.83 17.91 5.11
CA PRO A 39 -11.66 17.17 5.57
C PRO A 39 -11.29 15.96 4.71
N ARG A 40 -12.24 15.37 3.97
CA ARG A 40 -12.03 14.23 3.09
C ARG A 40 -12.88 14.35 1.82
N GLU A 41 -12.37 13.79 0.75
CA GLU A 41 -12.99 13.72 -0.58
C GLU A 41 -14.18 12.73 -0.62
N THR A 42 -15.01 12.88 -1.64
CA THR A 42 -16.08 11.92 -1.97
C THR A 42 -15.45 10.53 -2.21
N GLY A 43 -16.09 9.51 -1.66
CA GLY A 43 -15.59 8.13 -1.69
C GLY A 43 -14.80 7.72 -0.44
N ALA A 44 -14.30 8.67 0.37
CA ALA A 44 -13.70 8.35 1.67
C ALA A 44 -14.73 7.66 2.57
N TRP A 45 -14.29 6.71 3.38
CA TRP A 45 -15.18 5.86 4.15
C TRP A 45 -14.60 5.47 5.51
N MET A 46 -15.49 5.03 6.40
CA MET A 46 -15.18 4.32 7.63
C MET A 46 -16.19 3.19 7.85
N ALA A 47 -15.77 2.14 8.54
CA ALA A 47 -16.64 1.08 9.02
C ALA A 47 -16.73 1.15 10.54
N VAL A 48 -17.94 1.30 11.07
CA VAL A 48 -18.20 1.40 12.49
C VAL A 48 -18.74 0.07 12.98
N PHE A 49 -18.01 -0.57 13.89
CA PHE A 49 -18.42 -1.75 14.64
C PHE A 49 -18.89 -1.36 16.05
N ALA A 50 -19.53 -2.27 16.74
CA ALA A 50 -19.95 -2.03 18.13
C ALA A 50 -18.78 -1.64 19.04
N ASP A 51 -17.62 -2.29 18.86
CA ASP A 51 -16.42 -2.21 19.69
C ASP A 51 -15.21 -1.57 19.00
N GLY A 52 -15.34 -1.06 17.77
CA GLY A 52 -14.20 -0.49 17.04
C GLY A 52 -14.57 0.30 15.80
N LEU A 53 -13.52 0.75 15.12
CA LEU A 53 -13.58 1.60 13.93
C LEU A 53 -12.45 1.24 12.97
N ILE A 54 -12.72 1.27 11.66
CA ILE A 54 -11.74 1.11 10.58
C ILE A 54 -11.96 2.23 9.58
N GLY A 55 -10.88 2.88 9.12
CA GLY A 55 -10.95 4.02 8.20
C GLY A 55 -11.40 5.32 8.87
N THR A 56 -11.63 6.37 8.06
CA THR A 56 -12.03 7.70 8.56
C THR A 56 -12.76 8.51 7.49
N VAL A 57 -13.74 9.30 7.90
CA VAL A 57 -14.42 10.28 7.04
C VAL A 57 -13.96 11.72 7.31
N GLY A 58 -12.88 11.90 8.08
CA GLY A 58 -12.22 13.19 8.28
C GLY A 58 -12.04 13.65 9.72
N GLY A 59 -12.42 12.83 10.69
CA GLY A 59 -12.20 13.12 12.13
C GLY A 59 -13.11 14.19 12.72
N GLY A 60 -12.76 14.58 13.94
CA GLY A 60 -13.45 15.65 14.67
C GLY A 60 -14.94 15.36 14.99
N LYS A 61 -15.71 16.44 15.12
CA LYS A 61 -17.13 16.38 15.49
C LYS A 61 -17.98 15.66 14.44
N LEU A 62 -17.67 15.81 13.16
CA LEU A 62 -18.34 15.10 12.06
C LEU A 62 -18.29 13.59 12.27
N GLU A 63 -17.08 13.06 12.44
CA GLU A 63 -16.86 11.63 12.62
C GLU A 63 -17.44 11.13 13.93
N PHE A 64 -17.28 11.89 15.02
CA PHE A 64 -17.86 11.55 16.31
C PHE A 64 -19.38 11.37 16.25
N ASP A 65 -20.09 12.32 15.61
CA ASP A 65 -21.56 12.27 15.48
C ASP A 65 -22.01 11.12 14.56
N ALA A 66 -21.25 10.86 13.50
CA ALA A 66 -21.49 9.74 12.60
C ALA A 66 -21.29 8.38 13.31
N ILE A 67 -20.22 8.23 14.10
CA ILE A 67 -19.97 7.03 14.92
C ILE A 67 -21.11 6.81 15.92
N LYS A 68 -21.55 7.87 16.59
CA LYS A 68 -22.66 7.81 17.57
C LYS A 68 -23.95 7.29 16.92
N GLN A 69 -24.30 7.81 15.74
CA GLN A 69 -25.48 7.36 14.98
C GLN A 69 -25.35 5.89 14.56
N ALA A 70 -24.20 5.50 14.01
CA ALA A 70 -23.94 4.13 13.57
C ALA A 70 -24.01 3.13 14.73
N ARG A 71 -23.41 3.45 15.87
CA ARG A 71 -23.44 2.58 17.06
C ARG A 71 -24.83 2.46 17.68
N ALA A 72 -25.60 3.55 17.70
CA ALA A 72 -26.97 3.51 18.18
C ALA A 72 -27.82 2.52 17.38
N LEU A 73 -27.62 2.44 16.06
CA LEU A 73 -28.28 1.47 15.20
C LEU A 73 -27.86 0.03 15.52
N LEU A 74 -26.54 -0.23 15.63
CA LEU A 74 -26.04 -1.57 15.93
C LEU A 74 -26.52 -2.09 17.30
N LEU A 75 -26.71 -1.19 18.27
CA LEU A 75 -27.20 -1.54 19.62
C LEU A 75 -28.71 -1.73 19.70
N ALA A 76 -29.47 -1.09 18.81
CA ALA A 76 -30.94 -1.18 18.84
C ALA A 76 -31.43 -2.59 18.51
N GLY A 77 -30.67 -3.38 17.81
CA GLY A 77 -31.07 -4.71 17.35
C GLY A 77 -32.28 -4.67 16.40
N GLY A 78 -32.57 -5.76 15.73
CA GLY A 78 -33.70 -5.87 14.80
C GLY A 78 -33.27 -5.77 13.34
N ASP A 79 -34.26 -5.62 12.44
CA ASP A 79 -34.00 -5.50 11.01
C ASP A 79 -33.21 -4.24 10.71
N LEU A 80 -32.10 -4.41 9.98
CA LEU A 80 -31.24 -3.30 9.58
C LEU A 80 -31.97 -2.46 8.52
N PRO A 81 -32.03 -1.11 8.67
CA PRO A 81 -32.69 -0.24 7.71
C PRO A 81 -31.96 -0.23 6.36
N ALA A 82 -32.70 0.16 5.32
CA ALA A 82 -32.07 0.46 4.04
C ALA A 82 -31.04 1.61 4.20
N PRO A 83 -30.03 1.69 3.30
CA PRO A 83 -29.06 2.78 3.33
C PRO A 83 -29.72 4.15 3.30
N TRP A 84 -29.18 5.11 4.12
CA TRP A 84 -29.71 6.47 4.19
C TRP A 84 -28.61 7.53 4.12
N LEU A 85 -28.99 8.78 3.84
CA LEU A 85 -28.09 9.93 3.76
C LEU A 85 -28.32 10.87 4.94
N VAL A 86 -27.24 11.40 5.49
CA VAL A 86 -27.25 12.45 6.50
C VAL A 86 -26.36 13.59 6.05
N ARG A 87 -26.91 14.82 6.06
CA ARG A 87 -26.15 16.03 5.72
C ARG A 87 -25.56 16.67 6.97
N PHE A 88 -24.26 16.96 6.91
CA PHE A 88 -23.52 17.67 7.92
C PHE A 88 -23.01 19.01 7.36
N ALA A 89 -23.48 20.11 7.92
CA ALA A 89 -22.92 21.44 7.63
C ALA A 89 -21.73 21.68 8.57
N LEU A 90 -20.52 21.70 7.99
CA LEU A 90 -19.28 21.96 8.73
C LEU A 90 -19.18 23.48 8.97
N GLY A 91 -18.90 23.89 10.18
CA GLY A 91 -18.81 25.31 10.50
C GLY A 91 -18.62 25.56 12.01
N PRO A 92 -18.70 26.83 12.45
CA PRO A 92 -18.52 27.20 13.85
C PRO A 92 -19.44 26.44 14.81
N SER A 93 -20.66 26.06 14.37
CA SER A 93 -21.59 25.24 15.15
C SER A 93 -21.07 23.83 15.47
N LEU A 94 -20.14 23.29 14.67
CA LEU A 94 -19.46 22.03 14.91
C LEU A 94 -18.04 22.19 15.47
N GLY A 95 -17.61 23.45 15.78
CA GLY A 95 -16.25 23.73 16.26
C GLY A 95 -15.17 23.42 15.21
N GLN A 96 -15.50 23.44 13.92
CA GLN A 96 -14.57 23.14 12.83
C GLN A 96 -14.25 24.39 12.01
N CYS A 97 -12.98 24.49 11.57
CA CYS A 97 -12.52 25.58 10.69
C CYS A 97 -13.01 25.43 9.24
N CYS A 98 -13.51 24.25 8.86
CA CYS A 98 -14.02 23.95 7.53
C CYS A 98 -15.45 24.50 7.39
N GLY A 99 -15.69 25.35 6.37
CA GLY A 99 -17.03 25.93 6.09
C GLY A 99 -17.83 25.16 5.05
N GLY A 100 -17.53 23.87 4.80
CA GLY A 100 -18.16 23.05 3.79
C GLY A 100 -19.39 22.27 4.26
N VAL A 101 -19.95 21.48 3.35
CA VAL A 101 -21.04 20.54 3.62
C VAL A 101 -20.63 19.16 3.16
N VAL A 102 -20.91 18.15 3.98
CA VAL A 102 -20.65 16.73 3.69
C VAL A 102 -21.95 15.96 3.81
N ASP A 103 -22.28 15.20 2.78
CA ASP A 103 -23.36 14.23 2.82
C ASP A 103 -22.74 12.85 3.10
N LEU A 104 -23.06 12.24 4.24
CA LEU A 104 -22.63 10.90 4.60
C LEU A 104 -23.73 9.90 4.31
N ARG A 105 -23.37 8.82 3.59
CA ARG A 105 -24.22 7.65 3.38
C ARG A 105 -23.89 6.61 4.45
N PHE A 106 -24.90 6.15 5.15
CA PHE A 106 -24.85 5.08 6.13
C PHE A 106 -25.46 3.83 5.52
N GLU A 107 -24.76 2.72 5.58
CA GLU A 107 -25.18 1.44 5.05
C GLU A 107 -24.85 0.33 6.05
N PRO A 108 -25.85 -0.26 6.71
CA PRO A 108 -25.64 -1.44 7.54
C PRO A 108 -25.19 -2.62 6.67
N VAL A 109 -24.15 -3.32 7.10
CA VAL A 109 -23.53 -4.39 6.34
C VAL A 109 -23.17 -5.57 7.25
N THR A 110 -23.21 -6.78 6.67
CA THR A 110 -22.96 -8.04 7.34
C THR A 110 -21.98 -8.89 6.52
N PHE A 111 -21.67 -10.09 6.98
CA PHE A 111 -20.87 -11.05 6.23
C PHE A 111 -21.46 -11.41 4.84
N LEU A 112 -22.76 -11.23 4.64
CA LEU A 112 -23.43 -11.48 3.35
C LEU A 112 -23.03 -10.46 2.28
N ASP A 113 -22.57 -9.29 2.69
CA ASP A 113 -22.21 -8.17 1.80
C ASP A 113 -20.73 -8.19 1.40
N VAL A 114 -19.91 -9.11 1.92
CA VAL A 114 -18.45 -9.15 1.71
C VAL A 114 -18.09 -9.13 0.24
N THR A 115 -18.71 -9.96 -0.61
CA THR A 115 -18.41 -10.03 -2.03
C THR A 115 -18.75 -8.74 -2.78
N ALA A 116 -19.90 -8.14 -2.47
CA ALA A 116 -20.32 -6.87 -3.08
C ALA A 116 -19.40 -5.71 -2.64
N LEU A 117 -19.04 -5.68 -1.35
CA LEU A 117 -18.11 -4.68 -0.79
C LEU A 117 -16.70 -4.85 -1.34
N GLN A 118 -16.22 -6.08 -1.54
CA GLN A 118 -14.92 -6.34 -2.15
C GLN A 118 -14.80 -5.67 -3.53
N THR A 119 -15.83 -5.76 -4.35
CA THR A 119 -15.90 -5.09 -5.65
C THR A 119 -15.95 -3.56 -5.51
N ARG A 120 -16.74 -3.04 -4.57
CA ARG A 120 -16.93 -1.59 -4.34
C ARG A 120 -15.70 -0.92 -3.72
N LEU A 121 -14.90 -1.66 -2.93
CA LEU A 121 -13.70 -1.18 -2.26
C LEU A 121 -12.43 -1.42 -3.08
N ALA A 122 -12.55 -2.11 -4.23
CA ALA A 122 -11.43 -2.33 -5.12
C ALA A 122 -10.83 -1.00 -5.58
N GLN A 123 -9.51 -0.88 -5.47
CA GLN A 123 -8.73 0.30 -5.85
C GLN A 123 -7.66 -0.10 -6.85
N GLN A 124 -7.26 0.84 -7.70
CA GLN A 124 -6.07 0.65 -8.53
C GLN A 124 -4.83 0.97 -7.68
N LEU A 125 -4.24 -0.07 -7.10
CA LEU A 125 -3.00 0.07 -6.35
C LEU A 125 -1.80 0.07 -7.29
N THR A 126 -0.81 0.91 -6.98
CA THR A 126 0.43 0.95 -7.75
C THR A 126 1.30 -0.27 -7.41
N PRO A 127 1.73 -1.08 -8.39
CA PRO A 127 2.56 -2.24 -8.13
C PRO A 127 3.99 -1.82 -7.73
N VAL A 128 4.48 -2.43 -6.64
CA VAL A 128 5.84 -2.27 -6.13
C VAL A 128 6.44 -3.65 -5.93
N ALA A 129 7.62 -3.90 -6.52
CA ALA A 129 8.37 -5.12 -6.33
C ALA A 129 9.57 -4.86 -5.40
N ILE A 130 9.69 -5.60 -4.31
CA ILE A 130 10.78 -5.52 -3.35
C ILE A 130 11.61 -6.81 -3.44
N PHE A 131 12.88 -6.68 -3.76
CA PHE A 131 13.85 -7.77 -3.77
C PHE A 131 14.72 -7.70 -2.52
N GLY A 132 14.52 -8.63 -1.59
CA GLY A 132 15.25 -8.76 -0.34
C GLY A 132 14.39 -8.62 0.92
N SER A 133 14.49 -9.62 1.81
CA SER A 133 13.74 -9.69 3.09
C SER A 133 14.60 -9.31 4.31
N GLY A 134 15.65 -8.50 4.10
CA GLY A 134 16.45 -7.93 5.18
C GLY A 134 15.68 -6.89 6.01
N HIS A 135 16.36 -6.26 6.99
CA HIS A 135 15.74 -5.27 7.89
C HIS A 135 15.04 -4.11 7.15
N VAL A 136 15.67 -3.58 6.08
CA VAL A 136 15.07 -2.50 5.29
C VAL A 136 13.87 -2.98 4.48
N GLY A 137 13.95 -4.17 3.87
CA GLY A 137 12.83 -4.77 3.13
C GLY A 137 11.60 -4.95 4.04
N ARG A 138 11.79 -5.48 5.24
CA ARG A 138 10.72 -5.62 6.26
C ARG A 138 10.12 -4.28 6.66
N ALA A 139 10.95 -3.28 6.92
CA ALA A 139 10.48 -1.94 7.27
C ALA A 139 9.67 -1.31 6.13
N LEU A 140 10.11 -1.49 4.87
CA LEU A 140 9.41 -1.03 3.68
C LEU A 140 8.06 -1.70 3.50
N VAL A 141 7.98 -3.02 3.64
CA VAL A 141 6.71 -3.76 3.53
C VAL A 141 5.68 -3.26 4.53
N ARG A 142 6.09 -3.00 5.78
CA ARG A 142 5.20 -2.44 6.81
C ARG A 142 4.67 -1.05 6.43
N VAL A 143 5.52 -0.18 5.91
CA VAL A 143 5.12 1.17 5.52
C VAL A 143 4.28 1.15 4.24
N LEU A 144 4.76 0.49 3.18
CA LEU A 144 4.09 0.46 1.88
C LEU A 144 2.76 -0.29 1.92
N GLY A 145 2.64 -1.30 2.79
CA GLY A 145 1.40 -2.06 2.97
C GLY A 145 0.23 -1.23 3.50
N THR A 146 0.49 -0.06 4.11
CA THR A 146 -0.54 0.89 4.57
C THR A 146 -0.82 2.01 3.56
N LEU A 147 -0.07 2.07 2.47
CA LEU A 147 -0.16 3.07 1.40
C LEU A 147 -0.83 2.47 0.15
N PRO A 148 -1.17 3.28 -0.88
CA PRO A 148 -1.86 2.78 -2.07
C PRO A 148 -0.95 1.99 -3.01
N PHE A 149 -0.24 1.01 -2.47
CA PHE A 149 0.67 0.13 -3.20
C PHE A 149 0.26 -1.35 -3.08
N ALA A 150 0.41 -2.10 -4.18
CA ALA A 150 0.37 -3.55 -4.19
C ALA A 150 1.80 -4.08 -4.18
N VAL A 151 2.21 -4.71 -3.09
CA VAL A 151 3.60 -5.11 -2.86
C VAL A 151 3.81 -6.58 -3.23
N SER A 152 4.75 -6.84 -4.16
CA SER A 152 5.33 -8.16 -4.41
C SER A 152 6.69 -8.22 -3.72
N TRP A 153 6.85 -9.11 -2.75
CA TRP A 153 8.06 -9.19 -1.93
C TRP A 153 8.79 -10.51 -2.16
N MET A 154 10.01 -10.46 -2.65
CA MET A 154 10.78 -11.60 -3.13
C MET A 154 12.12 -11.74 -2.39
N ASP A 155 12.50 -12.98 -2.10
CA ASP A 155 13.83 -13.34 -1.56
C ASP A 155 14.27 -14.70 -2.11
N SER A 156 15.59 -14.92 -2.22
CA SER A 156 16.19 -16.17 -2.71
C SER A 156 16.54 -17.16 -1.60
N ARG A 157 16.54 -16.74 -0.34
CA ARG A 157 16.98 -17.57 0.79
C ARG A 157 15.91 -18.59 1.17
N GLU A 158 16.30 -19.87 1.19
CA GLU A 158 15.45 -20.93 1.71
C GLU A 158 15.19 -20.74 3.21
N GLY A 159 13.94 -20.94 3.64
CA GLY A 159 13.54 -20.80 5.04
C GLY A 159 13.36 -19.38 5.55
N SER A 160 13.70 -18.35 4.77
CA SER A 160 13.18 -17.02 5.00
C SER A 160 11.76 -16.98 4.45
N ASP A 161 10.77 -17.44 5.24
CA ASP A 161 9.39 -17.11 4.95
C ASP A 161 9.18 -15.65 5.39
N PRO A 162 9.15 -14.71 4.42
CA PRO A 162 8.94 -13.30 4.76
C PRO A 162 7.66 -13.11 5.57
N ALA A 163 6.66 -13.97 5.39
CA ALA A 163 5.42 -13.95 6.13
C ALA A 163 5.61 -14.31 7.62
N GLN A 164 6.47 -15.29 7.95
CA GLN A 164 6.73 -15.65 9.35
C GLN A 164 7.50 -14.55 10.10
N GLU A 165 8.41 -13.87 9.44
CA GLU A 165 9.21 -12.80 10.06
C GLU A 165 8.40 -11.52 10.34
N LEU A 166 7.24 -11.32 9.69
CA LEU A 166 6.32 -10.23 9.98
C LEU A 166 5.29 -10.56 11.07
N GLN A 167 5.14 -11.84 11.47
CA GLN A 167 4.20 -12.25 12.53
C GLN A 167 4.52 -11.66 13.91
N PHE A 168 5.73 -11.15 14.14
CA PHE A 168 6.08 -10.38 15.34
C PHE A 168 5.56 -8.93 15.35
N ALA A 169 4.93 -8.47 14.27
CA ALA A 169 4.29 -7.16 14.23
C ALA A 169 2.83 -7.28 14.68
N ALA A 170 2.32 -6.25 15.37
CA ALA A 170 0.95 -6.19 15.89
C ALA A 170 -0.16 -6.22 14.81
N GLN A 171 0.20 -6.37 13.53
CA GLN A 171 -0.72 -6.42 12.40
C GLN A 171 -0.51 -7.75 11.63
N PRO A 172 -1.58 -8.52 11.41
CA PRO A 172 -1.52 -9.72 10.59
C PRO A 172 -1.10 -9.38 9.15
N LEU A 173 -0.12 -10.12 8.61
CA LEU A 173 0.33 -9.95 7.23
C LEU A 173 -0.80 -10.15 6.22
N ASP A 174 -1.76 -11.03 6.54
CA ASP A 174 -2.91 -11.35 5.68
C ASP A 174 -3.80 -10.13 5.38
N SER A 175 -3.71 -9.08 6.18
CA SER A 175 -4.42 -7.82 5.95
C SER A 175 -3.64 -6.82 5.08
N LEU A 176 -2.33 -7.03 4.85
CA LEU A 176 -1.55 -6.17 3.97
C LEU A 176 -1.70 -6.58 2.50
N PRO A 177 -1.70 -5.63 1.53
CA PRO A 177 -1.68 -5.92 0.10
C PRO A 177 -0.28 -6.39 -0.35
N VAL A 178 0.22 -7.47 0.26
CA VAL A 178 1.56 -8.01 0.06
C VAL A 178 1.48 -9.46 -0.38
N VAL A 179 2.16 -9.78 -1.47
CA VAL A 179 2.38 -11.15 -1.93
C VAL A 179 3.85 -11.49 -1.70
N CYS A 180 4.10 -12.56 -0.95
CA CYS A 180 5.45 -13.04 -0.67
C CYS A 180 5.80 -14.18 -1.62
N GLU A 181 6.98 -14.13 -2.24
CA GLU A 181 7.47 -15.17 -3.14
C GLU A 181 8.93 -15.53 -2.83
N HIS A 182 9.20 -16.84 -2.85
CA HIS A 182 10.56 -17.35 -2.93
C HIS A 182 10.94 -17.54 -4.40
N SER A 183 12.10 -17.04 -4.83
CA SER A 183 12.61 -17.21 -6.20
C SER A 183 14.12 -17.37 -6.16
N ASP A 184 14.60 -18.50 -6.66
CA ASP A 184 16.05 -18.78 -6.85
C ASP A 184 16.30 -19.27 -8.28
N PRO A 185 17.07 -18.52 -9.08
CA PRO A 185 17.68 -17.20 -8.77
C PRO A 185 16.61 -16.10 -8.75
N VAL A 186 16.73 -15.17 -7.78
CA VAL A 186 15.72 -14.15 -7.53
C VAL A 186 15.46 -13.20 -8.70
N HIS A 187 16.46 -12.93 -9.54
CA HIS A 187 16.32 -12.10 -10.74
C HIS A 187 15.40 -12.73 -11.81
N ALA A 188 15.14 -14.05 -11.75
CA ALA A 188 14.20 -14.72 -12.63
C ALA A 188 12.74 -14.28 -12.43
N ALA A 189 12.43 -13.63 -11.31
CA ALA A 189 11.11 -13.03 -11.07
C ALA A 189 10.86 -11.75 -11.89
N VAL A 190 11.91 -11.04 -12.32
CA VAL A 190 11.80 -9.74 -13.01
C VAL A 190 10.91 -9.78 -14.27
N PRO A 191 11.03 -10.77 -15.19
CA PRO A 191 10.15 -10.86 -16.36
C PRO A 191 8.66 -11.02 -16.04
N HIS A 192 8.33 -11.50 -14.85
CA HIS A 192 6.95 -11.82 -14.42
C HIS A 192 6.29 -10.72 -13.59
N LEU A 193 7.01 -9.65 -13.24
CA LEU A 193 6.45 -8.52 -12.52
C LEU A 193 5.28 -7.89 -13.29
N PRO A 194 4.24 -7.39 -12.61
CA PRO A 194 3.20 -6.59 -13.25
C PRO A 194 3.81 -5.41 -14.04
N ALA A 195 3.20 -5.06 -15.16
CA ALA A 195 3.56 -3.82 -15.87
C ALA A 195 3.42 -2.61 -14.95
N GLN A 196 4.21 -1.57 -15.17
CA GLN A 196 4.27 -0.36 -14.34
C GLN A 196 4.75 -0.61 -12.90
N SER A 197 5.42 -1.74 -12.63
CA SER A 197 6.02 -2.00 -11.33
C SER A 197 7.16 -1.04 -11.04
N ARG A 198 7.16 -0.47 -9.82
CA ARG A 198 8.30 0.22 -9.23
C ARG A 198 9.15 -0.80 -8.51
N VAL A 199 10.40 -0.94 -8.92
CA VAL A 199 11.30 -1.99 -8.43
C VAL A 199 12.25 -1.44 -7.38
N LEU A 200 12.34 -2.10 -6.23
CA LEU A 200 13.24 -1.79 -5.12
C LEU A 200 14.19 -2.96 -4.89
N ILE A 201 15.49 -2.72 -5.02
CA ILE A 201 16.53 -3.75 -4.98
C ILE A 201 17.39 -3.58 -3.73
N MET A 202 17.32 -4.57 -2.83
CA MET A 202 18.03 -4.59 -1.55
C MET A 202 18.26 -6.03 -1.08
N SER A 203 18.69 -6.91 -1.98
CA SER A 203 18.92 -8.31 -1.70
C SER A 203 20.05 -8.50 -0.67
N PHE A 204 20.27 -9.73 -0.26
CA PHE A 204 21.30 -10.01 0.75
C PHE A 204 22.72 -9.94 0.19
N SER A 205 22.91 -9.98 -1.13
CA SER A 205 24.23 -9.98 -1.75
C SER A 205 24.37 -8.96 -2.89
N HIS A 206 25.59 -8.42 -3.05
CA HIS A 206 25.90 -7.52 -4.19
C HIS A 206 25.80 -8.23 -5.54
N ALA A 207 26.03 -9.55 -5.58
CA ALA A 207 25.92 -10.32 -6.82
C ALA A 207 24.45 -10.39 -7.29
N GLU A 208 23.53 -10.73 -6.37
CA GLU A 208 22.10 -10.73 -6.67
C GLU A 208 21.59 -9.34 -7.05
N ASP A 209 21.93 -8.31 -6.26
CA ASP A 209 21.56 -6.93 -6.61
C ASP A 209 21.99 -6.57 -8.04
N PHE A 210 23.20 -6.98 -8.44
CA PHE A 210 23.71 -6.72 -9.78
C PHE A 210 22.92 -7.45 -10.86
N ASP A 211 22.57 -8.72 -10.64
CA ASP A 211 21.83 -9.53 -11.60
C ASP A 211 20.37 -9.07 -11.70
N ILE A 212 19.74 -8.65 -10.58
CA ILE A 212 18.41 -8.04 -10.60
C ILE A 212 18.42 -6.72 -11.39
N VAL A 213 19.42 -5.84 -11.17
CA VAL A 213 19.57 -4.58 -11.94
C VAL A 213 19.70 -4.88 -13.44
N ALA A 214 20.55 -5.85 -13.81
CA ALA A 214 20.74 -6.23 -15.21
C ALA A 214 19.44 -6.78 -15.84
N ALA A 215 18.67 -7.60 -15.11
CA ALA A 215 17.39 -8.11 -15.56
C ALA A 215 16.35 -6.98 -15.73
N CYS A 216 16.28 -6.03 -14.80
CA CYS A 216 15.41 -4.86 -14.90
C CYS A 216 15.76 -3.99 -16.12
N LEU A 217 17.04 -3.72 -16.36
CA LEU A 217 17.49 -2.95 -17.53
C LEU A 217 17.17 -3.67 -18.83
N SER A 218 17.34 -5.00 -18.88
CA SER A 218 16.97 -5.81 -20.05
C SER A 218 15.47 -5.76 -20.34
N ARG A 219 14.62 -5.83 -19.31
CA ARG A 219 13.18 -5.66 -19.44
C ARG A 219 12.82 -4.23 -19.86
N GLN A 220 13.47 -3.22 -19.28
CA GLN A 220 13.24 -1.82 -19.64
C GLN A 220 13.60 -1.55 -21.10
N ARG A 221 14.69 -2.15 -21.61
CA ARG A 221 15.10 -2.10 -23.04
C ARG A 221 14.01 -2.65 -23.97
N THR A 222 13.34 -3.73 -23.58
CA THR A 222 12.40 -4.45 -24.44
C THR A 222 10.95 -4.00 -24.29
N GLN A 223 10.52 -3.62 -23.07
CA GLN A 223 9.13 -3.33 -22.74
C GLN A 223 8.89 -1.86 -22.33
N GLY A 224 9.90 -1.19 -21.76
CA GLY A 224 9.79 0.21 -21.33
C GLY A 224 8.77 0.43 -20.21
N ASP A 225 8.46 -0.60 -19.41
CA ASP A 225 7.31 -0.63 -18.52
C ASP A 225 7.65 -0.60 -17.01
N LEU A 226 8.91 -0.33 -16.67
CA LEU A 226 9.36 -0.16 -15.28
C LEU A 226 9.66 1.34 -15.02
N PRO A 227 8.68 2.12 -14.50
CA PRO A 227 8.83 3.57 -14.33
C PRO A 227 9.86 3.97 -13.27
N PHE A 228 10.22 3.05 -12.37
CA PHE A 228 11.22 3.28 -11.33
C PHE A 228 11.99 2.01 -11.02
N ILE A 229 13.31 2.10 -11.03
CA ILE A 229 14.23 1.03 -10.62
C ILE A 229 15.19 1.61 -9.58
N GLY A 230 14.99 1.27 -8.32
CA GLY A 230 15.75 1.79 -7.19
C GLY A 230 16.68 0.75 -6.57
N LEU A 231 17.94 1.10 -6.39
CA LEU A 231 18.96 0.24 -5.78
C LEU A 231 19.40 0.83 -4.43
N ILE A 232 19.32 0.02 -3.36
CA ILE A 232 19.94 0.41 -2.09
C ILE A 232 21.46 0.33 -2.20
N GLY A 233 22.15 1.37 -1.78
CA GLY A 233 23.61 1.38 -1.79
C GLY A 233 24.20 2.76 -1.74
N SER A 234 25.52 2.81 -1.70
CA SER A 234 26.31 4.04 -1.78
C SER A 234 26.55 4.45 -3.24
N ARG A 235 26.96 5.69 -3.44
CA ARG A 235 27.47 6.16 -4.74
C ARG A 235 28.65 5.31 -5.25
N THR A 236 29.48 4.81 -4.32
CA THR A 236 30.61 3.91 -4.66
C THR A 236 30.13 2.56 -5.19
N LYS A 237 29.10 1.95 -4.55
CA LYS A 237 28.48 0.72 -5.06
C LYS A 237 27.93 0.92 -6.46
N TRP A 238 27.21 2.02 -6.67
CA TRP A 238 26.63 2.34 -7.96
C TRP A 238 27.71 2.57 -9.04
N ALA A 239 28.79 3.29 -8.73
CA ALA A 239 29.89 3.49 -9.68
C ALA A 239 30.50 2.16 -10.13
N SER A 240 30.72 1.21 -9.22
CA SER A 240 31.21 -0.13 -9.54
C SER A 240 30.22 -0.91 -10.42
N PHE A 241 28.91 -0.85 -10.08
CA PHE A 241 27.87 -1.53 -10.86
C PHE A 241 27.76 -0.94 -12.27
N ARG A 242 27.77 0.38 -12.39
CA ARG A 242 27.69 1.10 -13.66
C ARG A 242 28.81 0.67 -14.61
N GLN A 243 30.07 0.63 -14.14
CA GLN A 243 31.20 0.18 -14.94
C GLN A 243 31.01 -1.26 -15.46
N ARG A 244 30.56 -2.18 -14.60
CA ARG A 244 30.32 -3.58 -14.95
C ARG A 244 29.14 -3.75 -15.92
N LEU A 245 28.08 -2.96 -15.77
CA LEU A 245 26.91 -2.96 -16.66
C LEU A 245 27.28 -2.41 -18.05
N GLN A 246 28.10 -1.35 -18.11
CA GLN A 246 28.66 -0.84 -19.38
C GLN A 246 29.47 -1.93 -20.11
N ALA A 247 30.31 -2.68 -19.38
CA ALA A 247 31.05 -3.80 -19.95
C ALA A 247 30.13 -4.94 -20.44
N ARG A 248 28.90 -5.05 -19.94
CA ARG A 248 27.82 -5.95 -20.43
C ARG A 248 27.00 -5.34 -21.57
N GLY A 249 27.35 -4.14 -22.08
CA GLY A 249 26.70 -3.51 -23.23
C GLY A 249 25.45 -2.69 -22.90
N PHE A 250 25.27 -2.24 -21.65
CA PHE A 250 24.26 -1.25 -21.32
C PHE A 250 24.79 0.16 -21.57
N SER A 251 23.99 0.97 -22.26
CA SER A 251 24.30 2.36 -22.57
C SER A 251 24.08 3.30 -21.37
N GLU A 252 24.67 4.49 -21.41
CA GLU A 252 24.45 5.51 -20.40
C GLU A 252 22.96 5.90 -20.24
N ALA A 253 22.24 5.95 -21.34
CA ALA A 253 20.81 6.25 -21.32
C ALA A 253 20.00 5.17 -20.56
N GLU A 254 20.35 3.90 -20.73
CA GLU A 254 19.72 2.80 -19.99
C GLU A 254 20.11 2.84 -18.51
N LEU A 255 21.37 3.09 -18.19
CA LEU A 255 21.85 3.19 -16.82
C LEU A 255 21.21 4.37 -16.05
N ALA A 256 20.76 5.41 -16.74
CA ALA A 256 20.06 6.55 -16.16
C ALA A 256 18.68 6.16 -15.58
N HIS A 257 18.10 5.00 -15.94
CA HIS A 257 16.88 4.49 -15.32
C HIS A 257 17.08 4.02 -13.87
N ILE A 258 18.33 3.81 -13.44
CA ILE A 258 18.62 3.34 -12.08
C ILE A 258 18.79 4.51 -11.11
N THR A 259 18.00 4.54 -10.07
CA THR A 259 18.17 5.44 -8.95
C THR A 259 18.99 4.79 -7.84
N CYS A 260 20.17 5.31 -7.56
CA CYS A 260 21.03 4.85 -6.45
C CYS A 260 21.86 6.03 -5.90
N PRO A 261 21.81 6.27 -4.58
CA PRO A 261 20.99 5.61 -3.55
C PRO A 261 19.50 5.92 -3.68
N ILE A 262 18.66 4.99 -3.20
CA ILE A 262 17.21 5.22 -3.06
C ILE A 262 16.90 6.07 -1.85
N GLY A 263 15.74 6.69 -1.86
CA GLY A 263 15.18 7.50 -0.78
C GLY A 263 15.14 9.00 -1.09
N MET A 264 14.23 9.69 -0.44
CA MET A 264 14.01 11.12 -0.62
C MET A 264 15.22 11.91 -0.13
N ALA A 265 15.73 12.82 -0.96
CA ALA A 265 16.82 13.72 -0.59
C ALA A 265 16.42 14.59 0.62
N GLY A 266 17.37 14.78 1.55
CA GLY A 266 17.14 15.55 2.78
C GLY A 266 16.68 14.71 3.98
N ILE A 267 16.17 13.49 3.80
CA ILE A 267 15.92 12.58 4.91
C ILE A 267 17.22 11.83 5.22
N VAL A 268 17.80 12.10 6.38
CA VAL A 268 19.11 11.55 6.79
C VAL A 268 18.92 10.52 7.89
N GLY A 269 19.51 9.33 7.72
CA GLY A 269 19.50 8.25 8.71
C GLY A 269 19.79 6.89 8.09
N LYS A 270 20.31 5.95 8.91
CA LYS A 270 20.63 4.60 8.49
C LYS A 270 19.72 3.55 9.13
N ALA A 271 18.82 3.96 10.04
CA ALA A 271 17.84 3.06 10.62
C ALA A 271 16.89 2.56 9.52
N PRO A 272 16.54 1.26 9.50
CA PRO A 272 15.67 0.68 8.49
C PRO A 272 14.34 1.43 8.31
N GLU A 273 13.76 1.91 9.39
CA GLU A 273 12.50 2.64 9.42
C GLU A 273 12.64 4.03 8.76
N VAL A 274 13.77 4.72 8.97
CA VAL A 274 14.05 6.02 8.35
C VAL A 274 14.23 5.85 6.84
N ILE A 275 14.97 4.82 6.42
CA ILE A 275 15.14 4.48 5.00
C ILE A 275 13.77 4.14 4.38
N ALA A 276 12.95 3.35 5.07
CA ALA A 276 11.64 2.97 4.58
C ALA A 276 10.72 4.18 4.36
N VAL A 277 10.70 5.13 5.30
CA VAL A 277 9.93 6.38 5.15
C VAL A 277 10.47 7.23 3.99
N ALA A 278 11.80 7.36 3.86
CA ALA A 278 12.42 8.12 2.77
C ALA A 278 12.08 7.53 1.39
N VAL A 279 12.10 6.20 1.26
CA VAL A 279 11.76 5.49 0.02
C VAL A 279 10.27 5.57 -0.27
N ALA A 280 9.41 5.40 0.73
CA ALA A 280 7.97 5.55 0.58
C ALA A 280 7.58 6.95 0.10
N ALA A 281 8.18 8.00 0.68
CA ALA A 281 7.99 9.38 0.23
C ALA A 281 8.43 9.58 -1.23
N GLN A 282 9.57 9.00 -1.63
CA GLN A 282 10.04 9.03 -3.01
C GLN A 282 9.04 8.36 -3.97
N LEU A 283 8.51 7.19 -3.60
CA LEU A 283 7.53 6.48 -4.42
C LEU A 283 6.21 7.24 -4.56
N LEU A 284 5.73 7.92 -3.49
CA LEU A 284 4.51 8.72 -3.52
C LEU A 284 4.62 9.95 -4.45
N LEU A 285 5.82 10.50 -4.64
CA LEU A 285 6.06 11.58 -5.61
C LEU A 285 6.02 11.14 -7.07
N LEU A 286 6.13 9.82 -7.31
CA LEU A 286 6.07 9.21 -8.64
C LEU A 286 4.66 8.66 -8.96
N ALA A 287 3.73 8.78 -8.01
CA ALA A 287 2.37 8.24 -8.10
C ALA A 287 1.45 9.13 -8.94
#